data_5e1d5c08dcd0d4e0692a5b943f101cd3
#
_entry.id   5e1d5c08dcd0d4e0692a5b943f101cd3
#
_cell.length_a   1.000
_cell.length_b   1.000
_cell.length_c   1.000
_cell.angle_alpha   90.00
_cell.angle_beta   90.00
_cell.angle_gamma   90.00
#
_symmetry.space_group_name_H-M   'P 1'
#
loop_
_entity.id
_entity.type
_entity.pdbx_description
1 polymer ?
#
loop_
_entity_poly.entity_id
_entity_poly.type
_entity_poly.pdbx_seq_one_letter_code
_entity_poly.pdbx_strand_id
1 'polypeptide(L)'
;YKRQVRGGTEKIKVSAGANYFDQQGMVVTGSGYQKFSLRLNLDFEIAKWISFGINSSYAMTKQDREDGNFNDFITSSPLAEIYDADGKYTKYINSEGNYNPLYRAEHYGREVTRDNYRLNFFMDVKPFKGFNYRLNTSVYNQTSEDGSYKDSQYPGGGGTAVLDESRTQNWLVENIVTYKVPIRNKKHQLTLTGVQSVDHNGSKSIGYSVENLPVDKDWNFISQGEFTGKPRRQFNENNLVSFMARAQYSLLDRYLLNVAVRRDGSSRFGKENKWGTFPSAAFAWRVNQESFLRDVSWIDNLKLRVSYGIVGNQNGIGNYTTLGLADNKEYEFGNVFQMGYLPSKELSNPNLKWEQSATANFGVDFSFFNGRLNGTVEYYNTHTKDLLVKRSLNASLGYTTMLDNLGKTKSSGIDLSLNGDVVRTKEFTWTLGTNFSMYKNEIVRIDDTLDENGKPASQVAQGWIIGE
;
A
#
# COMPACT_ATOMS: atom_id res chain seq x y z
N TYR A 1 24.02 10.69 7.25
CA TYR A 1 24.89 11.32 6.22
C TYR A 1 24.40 10.93 4.82
N LYS A 2 24.33 11.91 3.91
CA LYS A 2 23.96 11.69 2.50
C LYS A 2 25.06 12.25 1.59
N ARG A 3 25.49 11.45 0.62
CA ARG A 3 26.44 11.86 -0.44
C ARG A 3 25.84 11.49 -1.80
N GLN A 4 26.02 12.36 -2.77
CA GLN A 4 25.52 12.15 -4.13
C GLN A 4 26.52 12.71 -5.13
N VAL A 5 26.76 11.92 -6.19
CA VAL A 5 27.57 12.32 -7.35
C VAL A 5 26.69 12.22 -8.59
N ARG A 6 26.79 13.22 -9.47
CA ARG A 6 26.11 13.24 -10.76
C ARG A 6 27.12 13.67 -11.83
N GLY A 7 27.06 13.02 -12.97
CA GLY A 7 27.92 13.35 -14.09
C GLY A 7 27.40 12.71 -15.38
N GLY A 8 28.02 13.01 -16.47
CA GLY A 8 27.70 12.40 -17.75
C GLY A 8 28.02 13.27 -18.95
N THR A 9 27.64 12.75 -20.10
CA THR A 9 27.68 13.40 -21.41
C THR A 9 26.25 13.57 -21.92
N GLU A 10 26.08 14.10 -23.13
CA GLU A 10 24.76 14.15 -23.78
C GLU A 10 24.14 12.75 -23.95
N LYS A 11 24.96 11.71 -24.12
CA LYS A 11 24.53 10.33 -24.37
C LYS A 11 24.46 9.45 -23.12
N ILE A 12 25.21 9.79 -22.09
CA ILE A 12 25.31 8.97 -20.86
C ILE A 12 25.14 9.89 -19.67
N LYS A 13 24.18 9.58 -18.82
CA LYS A 13 23.96 10.26 -17.53
C LYS A 13 24.07 9.26 -16.41
N VAL A 14 24.83 9.60 -15.39
CA VAL A 14 25.08 8.76 -14.22
C VAL A 14 24.75 9.55 -12.96
N SER A 15 24.03 8.94 -12.04
CA SER A 15 23.82 9.47 -10.71
C SER A 15 23.99 8.36 -9.69
N ALA A 16 24.90 8.50 -8.76
CA ALA A 16 25.12 7.59 -7.65
C ALA A 16 24.92 8.32 -6.33
N GLY A 17 24.31 7.66 -5.36
CA GLY A 17 24.10 8.22 -4.03
C GLY A 17 24.22 7.16 -2.96
N ALA A 18 24.79 7.53 -1.82
CA ALA A 18 24.83 6.72 -0.62
C ALA A 18 24.23 7.52 0.54
N ASN A 19 23.50 6.85 1.41
CA ASN A 19 22.92 7.44 2.60
C ASN A 19 23.07 6.47 3.76
N TYR A 20 23.53 6.99 4.89
CA TYR A 20 23.52 6.32 6.18
C TYR A 20 22.65 7.12 7.15
N PHE A 21 21.77 6.43 7.82
CA PHE A 21 20.86 6.97 8.82
C PHE A 21 20.97 6.11 10.07
N ASP A 22 21.09 6.73 11.24
CA ASP A 22 21.16 6.10 12.53
C ASP A 22 20.29 6.90 13.50
N GLN A 23 19.39 6.22 14.18
CA GLN A 23 18.45 6.82 15.12
C GLN A 23 18.33 5.92 16.34
N GLN A 24 18.59 6.48 17.50
CA GLN A 24 18.30 5.84 18.77
C GLN A 24 16.83 6.02 19.12
N GLY A 25 16.24 4.99 19.73
CA GLY A 25 14.89 5.08 20.25
C GLY A 25 14.79 5.91 21.53
N MET A 26 13.58 6.18 21.97
CA MET A 26 13.33 6.92 23.23
C MET A 26 13.46 6.03 24.48
N VAL A 27 13.42 4.72 24.32
CA VAL A 27 13.53 3.78 25.43
C VAL A 27 15.00 3.49 25.68
N VAL A 28 15.42 3.58 26.95
CA VAL A 28 16.82 3.57 27.38
C VAL A 28 17.53 2.23 27.11
N THR A 29 16.80 1.16 26.96
CA THR A 29 17.28 -0.21 26.95
C THR A 29 17.61 -0.77 25.57
N GLY A 30 17.99 0.06 24.59
CA GLY A 30 18.63 -0.44 23.37
C GLY A 30 17.76 -0.45 22.13
N SER A 31 16.68 0.33 22.09
CA SER A 31 15.93 0.50 20.84
C SER A 31 16.71 1.37 19.84
N GLY A 32 16.82 0.91 18.60
CA GLY A 32 17.58 1.61 17.58
C GLY A 32 17.12 1.28 16.16
N TYR A 33 17.43 2.17 15.22
CA TYR A 33 17.20 1.97 13.82
C TYR A 33 18.38 2.47 12.99
N GLN A 34 19.00 1.58 12.27
CA GLN A 34 20.09 1.88 11.36
C GLN A 34 19.69 1.57 9.93
N LYS A 35 20.04 2.44 9.01
CA LYS A 35 19.76 2.23 7.58
C LYS A 35 20.96 2.66 6.75
N PHE A 36 21.45 1.75 5.94
CA PHE A 36 22.37 2.04 4.86
C PHE A 36 21.63 1.91 3.52
N SER A 37 21.81 2.86 2.61
CA SER A 37 21.20 2.75 1.28
C SER A 37 22.10 3.28 0.19
N LEU A 38 22.08 2.57 -0.93
CA LEU A 38 22.75 2.92 -2.17
C LEU A 38 21.70 3.15 -3.27
N ARG A 39 21.98 4.09 -4.16
CA ARG A 39 21.15 4.34 -5.34
C ARG A 39 22.06 4.61 -6.53
N LEU A 40 21.77 3.94 -7.65
CA LEU A 40 22.48 4.12 -8.91
C LEU A 40 21.43 4.32 -10.02
N ASN A 41 21.56 5.40 -10.78
CA ASN A 41 20.76 5.65 -11.96
C ASN A 41 21.70 5.85 -13.14
N LEU A 42 21.39 5.18 -14.21
CA LEU A 42 22.14 5.19 -15.46
C LEU A 42 21.16 5.39 -16.60
N ASP A 43 21.35 6.41 -17.41
CA ASP A 43 20.59 6.65 -18.63
C ASP A 43 21.53 6.67 -19.83
N PHE A 44 21.16 5.96 -20.87
CA PHE A 44 21.94 5.82 -22.09
C PHE A 44 21.09 6.16 -23.31
N GLU A 45 21.59 7.09 -24.14
CA GLU A 45 21.06 7.34 -25.45
C GLU A 45 21.99 6.71 -26.49
N ILE A 46 21.60 5.51 -26.99
CA ILE A 46 22.39 4.78 -28.01
C ILE A 46 22.30 5.52 -29.34
N ALA A 47 21.09 5.94 -29.69
CA ALA A 47 20.79 6.70 -30.89
C ALA A 47 19.58 7.62 -30.61
N LYS A 48 19.32 8.62 -31.47
CA LYS A 48 18.19 9.54 -31.34
C LYS A 48 16.81 8.85 -31.25
N TRP A 49 16.74 7.59 -31.68
CA TRP A 49 15.49 6.83 -31.69
C TRP A 49 15.44 5.69 -30.65
N ILE A 50 16.55 5.43 -29.92
CA ILE A 50 16.59 4.41 -28.87
C ILE A 50 17.40 4.89 -27.66
N SER A 51 16.79 4.82 -26.49
CA SER A 51 17.43 5.03 -25.19
C SER A 51 16.98 3.97 -24.20
N PHE A 52 17.82 3.70 -23.22
CA PHE A 52 17.48 2.85 -22.09
C PHE A 52 18.06 3.42 -20.80
N GLY A 53 17.49 3.00 -19.69
CA GLY A 53 18.02 3.36 -18.38
C GLY A 53 17.82 2.28 -17.36
N ILE A 54 18.67 2.34 -16.33
CA ILE A 54 18.66 1.45 -15.18
C ILE A 54 18.61 2.31 -13.92
N ASN A 55 17.61 2.07 -13.09
CA ASN A 55 17.51 2.67 -11.77
C ASN A 55 17.60 1.54 -10.74
N SER A 56 18.67 1.53 -9.98
CA SER A 56 18.93 0.52 -8.95
C SER A 56 18.95 1.16 -7.57
N SER A 57 18.36 0.50 -6.60
CA SER A 57 18.49 0.87 -5.19
C SER A 57 18.65 -0.37 -4.33
N TYR A 58 19.54 -0.27 -3.37
CA TYR A 58 19.75 -1.22 -2.29
C TYR A 58 19.56 -0.50 -0.95
N ALA A 59 18.93 -1.15 0.00
CA ALA A 59 18.84 -0.66 1.36
C ALA A 59 18.89 -1.82 2.35
N MET A 60 19.83 -1.75 3.27
CA MET A 60 19.92 -2.60 4.45
C MET A 60 19.41 -1.82 5.65
N THR A 61 18.54 -2.44 6.44
CA THR A 61 18.06 -1.87 7.70
C THR A 61 18.28 -2.86 8.83
N LYS A 62 18.72 -2.35 9.97
CA LYS A 62 18.80 -3.06 11.22
C LYS A 62 17.96 -2.30 12.24
N GLN A 63 17.07 -2.98 12.92
CA GLN A 63 16.22 -2.40 13.93
C GLN A 63 16.27 -3.26 15.20
N ASP A 64 16.80 -2.69 16.26
CA ASP A 64 16.71 -3.24 17.59
C ASP A 64 15.38 -2.82 18.21
N ARG A 65 14.62 -3.78 18.73
CA ARG A 65 13.27 -3.57 19.27
C ARG A 65 13.20 -4.03 20.72
N GLU A 66 12.52 -3.25 21.51
CA GLU A 66 12.16 -3.56 22.88
C GLU A 66 10.97 -4.53 22.95
N ASP A 67 10.78 -5.14 24.11
CA ASP A 67 9.55 -5.86 24.47
C ASP A 67 8.41 -4.85 24.68
N GLY A 68 7.90 -4.36 23.59
CA GLY A 68 7.10 -3.16 23.35
C GLY A 68 5.83 -2.95 24.17
N ASN A 69 5.81 -3.26 25.47
CA ASN A 69 4.69 -2.85 26.30
C ASN A 69 4.91 -1.44 26.87
N PHE A 70 4.79 -0.43 26.01
CA PHE A 70 4.86 0.98 26.40
C PHE A 70 3.86 1.32 27.52
N ASN A 71 2.77 0.56 27.62
CA ASN A 71 1.78 0.70 28.68
C ASN A 71 2.37 0.40 30.07
N ASP A 72 3.29 -0.55 30.20
CA ASP A 72 3.96 -0.88 31.45
C ASP A 72 4.79 0.32 31.98
N PHE A 73 5.42 1.08 31.06
CA PHE A 73 6.15 2.29 31.45
C PHE A 73 5.22 3.41 31.92
N ILE A 74 4.08 3.61 31.27
CA ILE A 74 3.13 4.67 31.63
C ILE A 74 2.38 4.35 32.93
N THR A 75 2.05 3.09 33.16
CA THR A 75 1.30 2.65 34.35
C THR A 75 2.17 2.39 35.58
N SER A 76 3.48 2.38 35.42
CA SER A 76 4.42 2.23 36.54
C SER A 76 4.35 3.44 37.47
N SER A 77 4.36 3.17 38.79
CA SER A 77 4.39 4.23 39.79
C SER A 77 5.71 5.03 39.70
N PRO A 78 5.67 6.37 39.70
CA PRO A 78 6.89 7.18 39.78
C PRO A 78 7.67 7.02 41.11
N LEU A 79 7.08 6.38 42.11
CA LEU A 79 7.71 6.06 43.41
C LEU A 79 8.23 4.62 43.46
N ALA A 80 8.20 3.89 42.33
CA ALA A 80 8.67 2.52 42.27
C ALA A 80 10.20 2.42 42.49
N GLU A 81 10.65 1.42 43.24
CA GLU A 81 12.07 1.10 43.38
C GLU A 81 12.56 0.40 42.11
N ILE A 82 13.18 1.17 41.20
CA ILE A 82 13.68 0.70 39.93
C ILE A 82 15.00 -0.07 40.07
N TYR A 83 15.83 0.30 41.07
CA TYR A 83 17.13 -0.28 41.30
C TYR A 83 17.21 -0.94 42.69
N ASP A 84 17.93 -2.03 42.78
CA ASP A 84 18.31 -2.65 44.04
C ASP A 84 19.50 -1.94 44.69
N ALA A 85 19.95 -2.44 45.84
CA ALA A 85 21.09 -1.88 46.60
C ALA A 85 22.42 -1.97 45.83
N ASP A 86 22.55 -2.86 44.86
CA ASP A 86 23.73 -3.04 44.00
C ASP A 86 23.66 -2.25 42.71
N GLY A 87 22.58 -1.45 42.51
CA GLY A 87 22.36 -0.62 41.32
C GLY A 87 21.86 -1.40 40.08
N LYS A 88 21.39 -2.63 40.26
CA LYS A 88 20.76 -3.42 39.21
C LYS A 88 19.25 -3.18 39.18
N TYR A 89 18.60 -3.45 38.06
CA TYR A 89 17.15 -3.34 37.98
C TYR A 89 16.49 -4.37 38.92
N THR A 90 15.52 -3.91 39.74
CA THR A 90 14.66 -4.80 40.53
C THR A 90 13.76 -5.59 39.63
N LYS A 91 13.47 -6.84 39.94
CA LYS A 91 12.52 -7.68 39.17
C LYS A 91 11.08 -7.18 39.27
N TYR A 92 10.68 -6.67 40.45
CA TYR A 92 9.36 -6.17 40.74
C TYR A 92 9.42 -4.72 41.21
N ILE A 93 8.48 -3.90 40.79
CA ILE A 93 8.40 -2.47 41.13
C ILE A 93 7.51 -2.19 42.34
N ASN A 94 6.77 -3.20 42.84
CA ASN A 94 5.88 -3.09 43.99
C ASN A 94 5.68 -4.47 44.65
N SER A 95 5.04 -4.46 45.82
CA SER A 95 4.66 -5.68 46.58
C SER A 95 3.55 -6.49 45.92
N GLU A 96 2.86 -5.97 44.92
CA GLU A 96 1.81 -6.66 44.17
C GLU A 96 2.34 -7.56 43.05
N GLY A 97 3.65 -7.56 42.84
CA GLY A 97 4.32 -8.41 41.87
C GLY A 97 4.33 -7.88 40.46
N ASN A 98 4.07 -6.57 40.25
CA ASN A 98 4.22 -5.98 38.93
C ASN A 98 5.69 -5.94 38.53
N TYR A 99 5.98 -6.41 37.31
CA TYR A 99 7.33 -6.48 36.82
C TYR A 99 7.89 -5.09 36.49
N ASN A 100 9.18 -4.91 36.77
CA ASN A 100 9.94 -3.74 36.33
C ASN A 100 10.10 -3.78 34.80
N PRO A 101 9.59 -2.79 34.04
CA PRO A 101 9.74 -2.76 32.59
C PRO A 101 11.21 -2.75 32.12
N LEU A 102 12.10 -2.11 32.89
CA LEU A 102 13.52 -2.05 32.55
C LEU A 102 14.22 -3.39 32.79
N TYR A 103 13.84 -4.13 33.85
CA TYR A 103 14.30 -5.50 34.06
C TYR A 103 13.87 -6.42 32.93
N ARG A 104 12.59 -6.33 32.51
CA ARG A 104 12.09 -7.10 31.35
C ARG A 104 12.88 -6.79 30.07
N ALA A 105 13.15 -5.53 29.84
CA ALA A 105 13.89 -5.09 28.65
C ALA A 105 15.36 -5.56 28.67
N GLU A 106 16.02 -5.66 29.86
CA GLU A 106 17.37 -6.21 29.98
C GLU A 106 17.44 -7.70 29.63
N HIS A 107 16.33 -8.45 29.89
CA HIS A 107 16.23 -9.91 29.67
C HIS A 107 15.50 -10.28 28.37
N TYR A 108 15.30 -9.30 27.49
CA TYR A 108 14.69 -9.46 26.16
C TYR A 108 15.60 -8.87 25.08
N GLY A 109 15.68 -9.54 23.98
CA GLY A 109 16.31 -9.01 22.79
C GLY A 109 15.49 -9.33 21.54
N ARG A 110 15.37 -8.35 20.66
CA ARG A 110 14.78 -8.53 19.34
C ARG A 110 15.47 -7.66 18.31
N GLU A 111 15.92 -8.29 17.27
CA GLU A 111 16.53 -7.62 16.13
C GLU A 111 15.77 -7.96 14.85
N VAL A 112 15.50 -6.96 14.03
CA VAL A 112 14.92 -7.13 12.70
C VAL A 112 15.88 -6.58 11.68
N THR A 113 16.46 -7.47 10.87
CA THR A 113 17.24 -7.08 9.71
C THR A 113 16.42 -7.20 8.43
N ARG A 114 16.62 -6.25 7.51
CA ARG A 114 15.98 -6.30 6.19
C ARG A 114 16.94 -5.84 5.12
N ASP A 115 17.07 -6.64 4.09
CA ASP A 115 17.76 -6.31 2.86
C ASP A 115 16.76 -6.14 1.73
N ASN A 116 16.77 -4.95 1.13
CA ASN A 116 15.88 -4.61 0.05
C ASN A 116 16.69 -4.24 -1.18
N TYR A 117 16.43 -4.84 -2.31
CA TYR A 117 16.93 -4.31 -3.55
C TYR A 117 15.81 -4.14 -4.57
N ARG A 118 15.90 -3.06 -5.34
CA ARG A 118 15.03 -2.78 -6.46
C ARG A 118 15.85 -2.46 -7.69
N LEU A 119 15.50 -3.10 -8.78
CA LEU A 119 16.06 -2.85 -10.09
C LEU A 119 14.92 -2.49 -11.04
N ASN A 120 15.00 -1.31 -11.65
CA ASN A 120 14.09 -0.91 -12.70
C ASN A 120 14.92 -0.74 -13.97
N PHE A 121 14.45 -1.31 -15.04
CA PHE A 121 14.97 -1.11 -16.39
C PHE A 121 13.88 -0.49 -17.24
N PHE A 122 14.23 0.47 -18.07
CA PHE A 122 13.35 0.95 -19.12
C PHE A 122 14.09 1.06 -20.44
N MET A 123 13.35 0.92 -21.53
CA MET A 123 13.80 1.15 -22.88
C MET A 123 12.76 1.95 -23.63
N ASP A 124 13.15 3.05 -24.23
CA ASP A 124 12.32 3.88 -25.11
C ASP A 124 12.79 3.72 -26.55
N VAL A 125 11.86 3.41 -27.46
CA VAL A 125 12.11 3.25 -28.90
C VAL A 125 11.17 4.18 -29.67
N LYS A 126 11.73 5.11 -30.44
CA LYS A 126 11.04 6.16 -31.21
C LYS A 126 11.39 6.05 -32.68
N PRO A 127 10.92 5.00 -33.43
CA PRO A 127 11.36 4.69 -34.78
C PRO A 127 10.95 5.76 -35.80
N PHE A 128 9.86 6.48 -35.55
CA PHE A 128 9.37 7.57 -36.38
C PHE A 128 8.63 8.62 -35.56
N LYS A 129 8.42 9.79 -36.14
CA LYS A 129 7.79 10.93 -35.46
C LYS A 129 6.39 10.59 -34.93
N GLY A 130 6.17 10.86 -33.67
CA GLY A 130 4.89 10.64 -33.00
C GLY A 130 4.74 9.27 -32.36
N PHE A 131 5.52 8.27 -32.73
CA PHE A 131 5.48 6.96 -32.11
C PHE A 131 6.53 6.82 -30.99
N ASN A 132 6.13 6.26 -29.86
CA ASN A 132 7.01 5.85 -28.77
C ASN A 132 6.57 4.49 -28.22
N TYR A 133 7.47 3.54 -28.23
CA TYR A 133 7.31 2.30 -27.47
C TYR A 133 8.22 2.37 -26.25
N ARG A 134 7.65 2.10 -25.07
CA ARG A 134 8.39 2.00 -23.82
C ARG A 134 8.18 0.66 -23.17
N LEU A 135 9.27 -0.04 -22.91
CA LEU A 135 9.33 -1.20 -22.05
C LEU A 135 9.78 -0.75 -20.66
N ASN A 136 8.99 -1.04 -19.63
CA ASN A 136 9.40 -0.92 -18.24
C ASN A 136 9.45 -2.31 -17.62
N THR A 137 10.53 -2.61 -16.91
CA THR A 137 10.62 -3.79 -16.05
C THR A 137 11.05 -3.38 -14.65
N SER A 138 10.48 -3.99 -13.64
CA SER A 138 10.84 -3.76 -12.25
C SER A 138 10.97 -5.09 -11.54
N VAL A 139 12.04 -5.26 -10.78
CA VAL A 139 12.21 -6.37 -9.85
C VAL A 139 12.46 -5.79 -8.46
N TYR A 140 11.68 -6.24 -7.50
CA TYR A 140 11.84 -5.94 -6.09
C TYR A 140 12.01 -7.23 -5.33
N ASN A 141 13.05 -7.30 -4.49
CA ASN A 141 13.26 -8.41 -3.59
C ASN A 141 13.59 -7.87 -2.19
N GLN A 142 12.93 -8.42 -1.20
CA GLN A 142 13.20 -8.15 0.22
C GLN A 142 13.42 -9.47 0.94
N THR A 143 14.51 -9.56 1.68
CA THR A 143 14.70 -10.57 2.70
C THR A 143 14.60 -9.91 4.07
N SER A 144 13.98 -10.58 5.03
CA SER A 144 13.89 -10.11 6.41
C SER A 144 14.13 -11.28 7.34
N GLU A 145 14.92 -11.05 8.34
CA GLU A 145 15.12 -11.89 9.50
C GLU A 145 14.65 -11.13 10.73
N ASP A 146 13.79 -11.73 11.53
CA ASP A 146 13.24 -11.20 12.77
C ASP A 146 13.54 -12.23 13.87
N GLY A 147 14.60 -12.00 14.60
CA GLY A 147 15.05 -12.83 15.70
C GLY A 147 14.72 -12.20 17.05
N SER A 148 14.20 -12.99 17.98
CA SER A 148 13.95 -12.55 19.34
C SER A 148 14.26 -13.65 20.35
N TYR A 149 14.65 -13.25 21.56
CA TYR A 149 14.87 -14.17 22.66
C TYR A 149 14.35 -13.56 23.96
N LYS A 150 14.04 -14.45 24.90
CA LYS A 150 13.83 -14.18 26.32
C LYS A 150 14.81 -15.07 27.08
N ASP A 151 15.71 -14.47 27.82
CA ASP A 151 16.69 -15.25 28.57
C ASP A 151 16.04 -16.00 29.75
N SER A 152 16.83 -16.81 30.49
CA SER A 152 16.32 -17.63 31.59
C SER A 152 15.74 -16.82 32.77
N GLN A 153 16.06 -15.55 32.88
CA GLN A 153 15.60 -14.65 33.94
C GLN A 153 14.39 -13.80 33.54
N TYR A 154 13.95 -13.88 32.27
CA TYR A 154 12.81 -13.12 31.78
C TYR A 154 11.54 -13.44 32.56
N PRO A 155 10.79 -12.44 33.04
CA PRO A 155 9.58 -12.65 33.83
C PRO A 155 8.46 -13.36 33.03
N GLY A 156 7.89 -14.40 33.59
CA GLY A 156 6.78 -15.14 33.01
C GLY A 156 7.15 -16.26 32.03
N GLY A 157 8.44 -16.61 31.93
CA GLY A 157 8.94 -17.73 31.14
C GLY A 157 10.11 -17.35 30.25
N GLY A 158 11.29 -17.76 30.66
CA GLY A 158 12.55 -17.51 29.97
C GLY A 158 13.09 -18.74 29.23
N GLY A 159 14.28 -18.57 28.63
CA GLY A 159 14.93 -19.61 27.83
C GLY A 159 14.20 -19.88 26.51
N THR A 160 13.58 -18.85 25.91
CA THR A 160 12.83 -19.01 24.66
C THR A 160 13.43 -18.17 23.55
N ALA A 161 13.38 -18.67 22.32
CA ALA A 161 13.75 -17.91 21.13
C ALA A 161 12.75 -18.13 19.98
N VAL A 162 12.62 -17.08 19.18
CA VAL A 162 11.82 -17.10 17.94
C VAL A 162 12.67 -16.56 16.81
N LEU A 163 12.66 -17.23 15.67
CA LEU A 163 13.30 -16.78 14.46
C LEU A 163 12.28 -16.87 13.31
N ASP A 164 11.94 -15.74 12.72
CA ASP A 164 11.09 -15.64 11.55
C ASP A 164 11.89 -15.10 10.37
N GLU A 165 12.02 -15.89 9.32
CA GLU A 165 12.64 -15.49 8.07
C GLU A 165 11.56 -15.31 6.99
N SER A 166 11.67 -14.24 6.22
CA SER A 166 10.76 -14.00 5.11
C SER A 166 11.47 -13.48 3.88
N ARG A 167 10.92 -13.83 2.72
CA ARG A 167 11.36 -13.31 1.43
C ARG A 167 10.15 -12.88 0.62
N THR A 168 10.14 -11.63 0.20
CA THR A 168 9.16 -11.07 -0.74
C THR A 168 9.85 -10.82 -2.08
N GLN A 169 9.22 -11.26 -3.15
CA GLN A 169 9.71 -11.07 -4.51
C GLN A 169 8.56 -10.59 -5.41
N ASN A 170 8.72 -9.39 -5.95
CA ASN A 170 7.73 -8.81 -6.86
C ASN A 170 8.44 -8.45 -8.17
N TRP A 171 7.77 -8.66 -9.29
CA TRP A 171 8.24 -8.19 -10.57
C TRP A 171 7.07 -7.67 -11.43
N LEU A 172 7.39 -6.67 -12.23
CA LEU A 172 6.47 -6.02 -13.15
C LEU A 172 7.13 -5.92 -14.53
N VAL A 173 6.37 -6.23 -15.57
CA VAL A 173 6.71 -5.94 -16.95
C VAL A 173 5.58 -5.16 -17.58
N GLU A 174 5.90 -3.99 -18.15
CA GLU A 174 4.93 -3.15 -18.86
C GLU A 174 5.42 -2.82 -20.26
N ASN A 175 4.54 -2.99 -21.21
CA ASN A 175 4.71 -2.57 -22.60
C ASN A 175 3.76 -1.39 -22.84
N ILE A 176 4.30 -0.23 -23.19
CA ILE A 176 3.54 1.01 -23.39
C ILE A 176 3.81 1.50 -24.81
N VAL A 177 2.75 1.59 -25.60
CA VAL A 177 2.79 2.19 -26.93
C VAL A 177 2.06 3.53 -26.87
N THR A 178 2.73 4.59 -27.28
CA THR A 178 2.10 5.92 -27.40
C THR A 178 2.28 6.42 -28.82
N TYR A 179 1.20 6.87 -29.43
CA TYR A 179 1.19 7.43 -30.77
C TYR A 179 0.50 8.78 -30.81
N LYS A 180 1.29 9.83 -31.09
CA LYS A 180 0.78 11.17 -31.40
C LYS A 180 0.44 11.21 -32.87
N VAL A 181 -0.85 11.20 -33.19
CA VAL A 181 -1.37 11.16 -34.55
C VAL A 181 -0.98 12.44 -35.28
N PRO A 182 -0.31 12.36 -36.47
CA PRO A 182 0.12 13.54 -37.19
C PRO A 182 -1.04 14.20 -37.93
N ILE A 183 -1.81 15.04 -37.24
CA ILE A 183 -2.91 15.80 -37.82
C ILE A 183 -2.36 17.10 -38.38
N ARG A 184 -2.60 17.39 -39.68
CA ARG A 184 -2.12 18.62 -40.35
C ARG A 184 -2.66 19.89 -39.71
N ASN A 185 -3.91 19.87 -39.28
CA ASN A 185 -4.52 21.01 -38.59
C ASN A 185 -4.10 21.00 -37.10
N LYS A 186 -3.22 21.96 -36.74
CA LYS A 186 -2.70 22.10 -35.37
C LYS A 186 -3.78 22.38 -34.31
N LYS A 187 -5.00 22.73 -34.75
CA LYS A 187 -6.13 22.88 -33.83
C LYS A 187 -6.59 21.55 -33.21
N HIS A 188 -6.20 20.43 -33.80
CA HIS A 188 -6.54 19.08 -33.35
C HIS A 188 -5.27 18.36 -32.92
N GLN A 189 -5.29 17.80 -31.73
CA GLN A 189 -4.22 16.94 -31.23
C GLN A 189 -4.86 15.64 -30.72
N LEU A 190 -4.36 14.51 -31.17
CA LEU A 190 -4.81 13.19 -30.75
C LEU A 190 -3.60 12.36 -30.33
N THR A 191 -3.64 11.85 -29.11
CA THR A 191 -2.66 10.90 -28.59
C THR A 191 -3.38 9.61 -28.22
N LEU A 192 -2.92 8.51 -28.77
CA LEU A 192 -3.36 7.15 -28.45
C LEU A 192 -2.32 6.46 -27.58
N THR A 193 -2.75 5.78 -26.54
CA THR A 193 -1.87 5.00 -25.67
C THR A 193 -2.46 3.61 -25.48
N GLY A 194 -1.63 2.58 -25.70
CA GLY A 194 -1.91 1.19 -25.36
C GLY A 194 -0.94 0.73 -24.28
N VAL A 195 -1.40 0.01 -23.29
CA VAL A 195 -0.58 -0.59 -22.24
C VAL A 195 -0.94 -2.06 -22.06
N GLN A 196 0.07 -2.90 -21.97
CA GLN A 196 -0.03 -4.26 -21.47
C GLN A 196 0.93 -4.41 -20.31
N SER A 197 0.45 -4.94 -19.18
CA SER A 197 1.30 -5.19 -18.01
C SER A 197 1.04 -6.56 -17.41
N VAL A 198 2.10 -7.13 -16.81
CA VAL A 198 2.05 -8.32 -15.97
C VAL A 198 2.75 -8.00 -14.67
N ASP A 199 2.03 -8.18 -13.57
CA ASP A 199 2.51 -7.98 -12.20
C ASP A 199 2.47 -9.31 -11.46
N HIS A 200 3.57 -9.65 -10.78
CA HIS A 200 3.69 -10.83 -9.93
C HIS A 200 4.13 -10.41 -8.54
N ASN A 201 3.42 -10.87 -7.53
CA ASN A 201 3.76 -10.67 -6.14
C ASN A 201 3.84 -12.04 -5.45
N GLY A 202 5.00 -12.34 -4.85
CA GLY A 202 5.26 -13.57 -4.13
C GLY A 202 5.90 -13.33 -2.77
N SER A 203 5.47 -14.07 -1.76
CA SER A 203 6.12 -14.08 -0.45
C SER A 203 6.23 -15.50 0.10
N LYS A 204 7.33 -15.76 0.79
CA LYS A 204 7.60 -17.00 1.50
C LYS A 204 8.10 -16.64 2.88
N SER A 205 7.64 -17.35 3.89
CA SER A 205 8.21 -17.23 5.24
C SER A 205 8.36 -18.59 5.88
N ILE A 206 9.29 -18.67 6.82
CA ILE A 206 9.48 -19.79 7.71
C ILE A 206 9.73 -19.24 9.11
N GLY A 207 9.10 -19.83 10.11
CA GLY A 207 9.27 -19.41 11.51
C GLY A 207 9.52 -20.61 12.41
N TYR A 208 10.39 -20.40 13.36
CA TYR A 208 10.79 -21.36 14.39
C TYR A 208 10.53 -20.76 15.76
N SER A 209 10.14 -21.57 16.72
CA SER A 209 10.01 -21.21 18.13
C SER A 209 10.54 -22.33 18.97
N VAL A 210 11.37 -22.00 19.95
CA VAL A 210 11.98 -22.97 20.87
C VAL A 210 11.85 -22.50 22.31
N GLU A 211 11.91 -23.45 23.20
CA GLU A 211 12.04 -23.27 24.65
C GLU A 211 13.23 -24.07 25.16
N ASN A 212 13.56 -23.92 26.45
CA ASN A 212 14.69 -24.58 27.10
C ASN A 212 16.03 -24.33 26.39
N LEU A 213 16.21 -23.10 25.86
CA LEU A 213 17.43 -22.71 25.20
C LEU A 213 18.57 -22.61 26.24
N PRO A 214 19.66 -23.38 26.08
CA PRO A 214 20.73 -23.42 27.07
C PRO A 214 21.62 -22.18 27.10
N VAL A 215 21.58 -21.37 26.05
CA VAL A 215 22.37 -20.15 25.90
C VAL A 215 21.45 -18.94 26.00
N ASP A 216 21.67 -18.10 26.98
CA ASP A 216 20.97 -16.82 27.09
C ASP A 216 21.45 -15.83 26.03
N LYS A 217 20.51 -15.04 25.48
CA LYS A 217 20.77 -13.86 24.63
C LYS A 217 21.13 -14.14 23.18
N ASP A 218 20.72 -15.26 22.60
CA ASP A 218 20.97 -15.44 21.17
C ASP A 218 19.98 -16.41 20.50
N TRP A 219 19.23 -15.91 19.48
CA TRP A 219 18.38 -16.72 18.61
C TRP A 219 19.17 -17.49 17.53
N ASN A 220 20.45 -17.16 17.30
CA ASN A 220 21.28 -17.91 16.35
C ASN A 220 21.54 -19.36 16.80
N PHE A 221 21.39 -19.65 18.09
CA PHE A 221 21.51 -20.99 18.65
C PHE A 221 20.18 -21.74 18.77
N ILE A 222 19.13 -21.31 18.03
CA ILE A 222 17.77 -21.88 18.10
C ILE A 222 17.74 -23.41 17.93
N SER A 223 18.71 -23.99 17.22
CA SER A 223 18.83 -25.44 17.05
C SER A 223 19.18 -26.23 18.33
N GLN A 224 19.59 -25.55 19.40
CA GLN A 224 19.95 -26.15 20.68
C GLN A 224 18.78 -26.17 21.67
N GLY A 225 17.69 -25.47 21.37
CA GLY A 225 16.46 -25.49 22.16
C GLY A 225 15.50 -26.60 21.72
N GLU A 226 14.45 -26.80 22.49
CA GLU A 226 13.36 -27.71 22.19
C GLU A 226 12.29 -26.98 21.38
N PHE A 227 11.92 -27.51 20.19
CA PHE A 227 10.90 -26.88 19.37
C PHE A 227 9.53 -26.95 20.03
N THR A 228 8.89 -25.79 20.23
CA THR A 228 7.52 -25.68 20.81
C THR A 228 6.42 -26.06 19.81
N GLY A 229 6.78 -26.39 18.59
CA GLY A 229 5.87 -26.83 17.54
C GLY A 229 6.60 -27.07 16.23
N LYS A 230 5.85 -27.44 15.20
CA LYS A 230 6.44 -27.61 13.85
C LYS A 230 6.81 -26.26 13.25
N PRO A 231 7.88 -26.17 12.43
CA PRO A 231 8.22 -24.96 11.71
C PRO A 231 7.02 -24.43 10.91
N ARG A 232 6.73 -23.15 11.04
CA ARG A 232 5.61 -22.49 10.36
C ARG A 232 6.06 -22.00 8.99
N ARG A 233 5.72 -22.72 7.94
CA ARG A 233 6.03 -22.31 6.57
C ARG A 233 4.78 -21.75 5.88
N GLN A 234 4.92 -20.57 5.29
CA GLN A 234 3.86 -19.93 4.51
C GLN A 234 4.37 -19.61 3.10
N PHE A 235 3.48 -19.69 2.15
CA PHE A 235 3.70 -19.35 0.76
C PHE A 235 2.48 -18.62 0.22
N ASN A 236 2.70 -17.42 -0.34
CA ASN A 236 1.65 -16.61 -0.93
C ASN A 236 2.12 -16.05 -2.25
N GLU A 237 1.26 -16.16 -3.28
CA GLU A 237 1.52 -15.50 -4.56
C GLU A 237 0.22 -15.04 -5.21
N ASN A 238 0.34 -14.00 -6.01
CA ASN A 238 -0.72 -13.54 -6.91
C ASN A 238 -0.14 -12.91 -8.15
N ASN A 239 -0.93 -12.97 -9.22
CA ASN A 239 -0.59 -12.42 -10.52
C ASN A 239 -1.73 -11.52 -11.00
N LEU A 240 -1.36 -10.42 -11.66
CA LEU A 240 -2.27 -9.49 -12.30
C LEU A 240 -1.81 -9.24 -13.74
N VAL A 241 -2.68 -9.46 -14.70
CA VAL A 241 -2.46 -9.13 -16.11
C VAL A 241 -3.42 -8.02 -16.51
N SER A 242 -2.91 -6.97 -17.13
CA SER A 242 -3.70 -5.79 -17.45
C SER A 242 -3.51 -5.35 -18.89
N PHE A 243 -4.60 -4.91 -19.51
CA PHE A 243 -4.61 -4.23 -20.79
C PHE A 243 -5.33 -2.90 -20.66
N MET A 244 -4.78 -1.84 -21.24
CA MET A 244 -5.40 -0.52 -21.26
C MET A 244 -5.29 0.10 -22.64
N ALA A 245 -6.37 0.71 -23.11
CA ALA A 245 -6.39 1.60 -24.25
C ALA A 245 -6.89 2.98 -23.82
N ARG A 246 -6.23 4.05 -24.28
CA ARG A 246 -6.56 5.42 -23.95
C ARG A 246 -6.44 6.31 -25.18
N ALA A 247 -7.41 7.19 -25.35
CA ALA A 247 -7.40 8.26 -26.35
C ALA A 247 -7.51 9.62 -25.65
N GLN A 248 -6.57 10.51 -25.94
CA GLN A 248 -6.56 11.88 -25.48
C GLN A 248 -6.68 12.80 -26.69
N TYR A 249 -7.74 13.60 -26.71
CA TYR A 249 -8.02 14.53 -27.79
C TYR A 249 -8.09 15.94 -27.25
N SER A 250 -7.41 16.87 -27.94
CA SER A 250 -7.48 18.29 -27.68
C SER A 250 -7.92 19.01 -28.95
N LEU A 251 -8.96 19.82 -28.81
CA LEU A 251 -9.45 20.71 -29.85
C LEU A 251 -9.18 22.15 -29.44
N LEU A 252 -8.44 22.90 -30.28
CA LEU A 252 -8.11 24.32 -30.08
C LEU A 252 -7.37 24.62 -28.75
N ASP A 253 -6.81 23.59 -28.08
CA ASP A 253 -6.33 23.66 -26.70
C ASP A 253 -7.39 24.11 -25.67
N ARG A 254 -8.66 24.15 -26.06
CA ARG A 254 -9.80 24.57 -25.22
C ARG A 254 -10.63 23.40 -24.72
N TYR A 255 -10.92 22.45 -25.61
CA TYR A 255 -11.75 21.28 -25.32
C TYR A 255 -10.86 20.05 -25.26
N LEU A 256 -10.77 19.48 -24.07
CA LEU A 256 -9.89 18.36 -23.78
C LEU A 256 -10.75 17.15 -23.44
N LEU A 257 -10.65 16.07 -24.22
CA LEU A 257 -11.33 14.81 -23.98
C LEU A 257 -10.31 13.71 -23.72
N ASN A 258 -10.53 12.94 -22.68
CA ASN A 258 -9.76 11.74 -22.36
C ASN A 258 -10.72 10.58 -22.15
N VAL A 259 -10.54 9.50 -22.90
CA VAL A 259 -11.31 8.26 -22.76
C VAL A 259 -10.34 7.11 -22.60
N ALA A 260 -10.60 6.25 -21.63
CA ALA A 260 -9.79 5.06 -21.42
C ALA A 260 -10.65 3.86 -21.04
N VAL A 261 -10.20 2.69 -21.39
CA VAL A 261 -10.72 1.42 -20.91
C VAL A 261 -9.56 0.56 -20.43
N ARG A 262 -9.70 0.00 -19.24
CA ARG A 262 -8.76 -0.95 -18.66
C ARG A 262 -9.44 -2.29 -18.40
N ARG A 263 -8.76 -3.37 -18.71
CA ARG A 263 -9.19 -4.72 -18.40
C ARG A 263 -8.12 -5.45 -17.62
N ASP A 264 -8.47 -5.87 -16.41
CA ASP A 264 -7.57 -6.49 -15.44
C ASP A 264 -8.01 -7.93 -15.16
N GLY A 265 -7.05 -8.85 -15.20
CA GLY A 265 -7.25 -10.27 -14.86
C GLY A 265 -6.37 -10.66 -13.67
N SER A 266 -7.01 -11.06 -12.56
CA SER A 266 -6.32 -11.43 -11.32
C SER A 266 -6.43 -12.91 -11.01
N SER A 267 -5.34 -13.49 -10.50
CA SER A 267 -5.30 -14.88 -10.03
C SER A 267 -6.10 -15.14 -8.74
N ARG A 268 -6.48 -14.08 -8.02
CA ARG A 268 -7.24 -14.17 -6.76
C ARG A 268 -8.68 -14.62 -6.96
N PHE A 269 -9.22 -14.38 -8.15
CA PHE A 269 -10.62 -14.68 -8.48
C PHE A 269 -10.79 -16.06 -9.11
N GLY A 270 -11.98 -16.63 -8.95
CA GLY A 270 -12.39 -17.85 -9.61
C GLY A 270 -12.38 -17.74 -11.15
N LYS A 271 -12.41 -18.86 -11.84
CA LYS A 271 -12.21 -18.95 -13.29
C LYS A 271 -13.09 -17.98 -14.09
N GLU A 272 -14.35 -17.86 -13.73
CA GLU A 272 -15.36 -17.08 -14.47
C GLU A 272 -15.25 -15.56 -14.17
N ASN A 273 -14.66 -15.16 -13.03
CA ASN A 273 -14.65 -13.77 -12.56
C ASN A 273 -13.26 -13.13 -12.52
N LYS A 274 -12.24 -13.79 -13.10
CA LYS A 274 -10.86 -13.27 -13.13
C LYS A 274 -10.74 -11.89 -13.73
N TRP A 275 -11.56 -11.58 -14.75
CA TRP A 275 -11.45 -10.38 -15.56
C TRP A 275 -12.47 -9.32 -15.17
N GLY A 276 -11.99 -8.13 -14.81
CA GLY A 276 -12.76 -6.90 -14.65
C GLY A 276 -12.50 -5.92 -15.78
N THR A 277 -13.50 -5.12 -16.17
CA THR A 277 -13.37 -4.07 -17.19
C THR A 277 -13.79 -2.73 -16.59
N PHE A 278 -12.92 -1.72 -16.70
CA PHE A 278 -13.02 -0.45 -16.01
C PHE A 278 -12.88 0.70 -16.99
N PRO A 279 -14.02 1.22 -17.54
CA PRO A 279 -14.02 2.39 -18.40
C PRO A 279 -13.91 3.69 -17.62
N SER A 280 -13.33 4.72 -18.25
CA SER A 280 -13.32 6.08 -17.74
C SER A 280 -13.35 7.11 -18.86
N ALA A 281 -13.97 8.26 -18.59
CA ALA A 281 -14.01 9.39 -19.49
C ALA A 281 -13.88 10.69 -18.69
N ALA A 282 -13.15 11.66 -19.25
CA ALA A 282 -13.01 12.98 -18.68
C ALA A 282 -13.05 14.04 -19.78
N PHE A 283 -13.74 15.12 -19.50
CA PHE A 283 -13.80 16.30 -20.34
C PHE A 283 -13.38 17.52 -19.55
N ALA A 284 -12.60 18.39 -20.20
CA ALA A 284 -12.25 19.68 -19.62
C ALA A 284 -12.40 20.78 -20.66
N TRP A 285 -12.90 21.93 -20.21
CA TRP A 285 -13.13 23.11 -21.02
C TRP A 285 -12.37 24.29 -20.41
N ARG A 286 -11.44 24.86 -21.18
CA ARG A 286 -10.73 26.09 -20.82
C ARG A 286 -11.57 27.30 -21.24
N VAL A 287 -12.45 27.72 -20.36
CA VAL A 287 -13.45 28.80 -20.63
C VAL A 287 -12.78 30.14 -20.87
N ASN A 288 -11.65 30.41 -20.19
CA ASN A 288 -10.90 31.64 -20.36
C ASN A 288 -10.30 31.84 -21.76
N GLN A 289 -10.28 30.79 -22.61
CA GLN A 289 -9.79 30.89 -23.98
C GLN A 289 -10.91 31.18 -24.99
N GLU A 290 -12.16 31.27 -24.53
CA GLU A 290 -13.29 31.61 -25.39
C GLU A 290 -13.32 33.11 -25.70
N SER A 291 -13.90 33.43 -26.85
CA SER A 291 -13.95 34.82 -27.34
C SER A 291 -14.64 35.79 -26.37
N PHE A 292 -15.60 35.32 -25.61
CA PHE A 292 -16.36 36.14 -24.65
C PHE A 292 -15.63 36.37 -23.33
N LEU A 293 -14.55 35.62 -23.00
CA LEU A 293 -13.72 35.82 -21.81
C LEU A 293 -12.28 36.19 -22.12
N ARG A 294 -11.86 36.08 -23.37
CA ARG A 294 -10.47 36.27 -23.78
C ARG A 294 -9.90 37.65 -23.42
N ASP A 295 -10.75 38.69 -23.49
CA ASP A 295 -10.36 40.06 -23.24
C ASP A 295 -10.61 40.51 -21.79
N VAL A 296 -11.01 39.60 -20.91
CA VAL A 296 -11.22 39.85 -19.47
C VAL A 296 -9.88 39.71 -18.76
N SER A 297 -9.20 40.84 -18.52
CA SER A 297 -7.82 40.91 -18.06
C SER A 297 -7.59 40.36 -16.63
N TRP A 298 -8.62 40.23 -15.83
CA TRP A 298 -8.47 39.73 -14.45
C TRP A 298 -8.65 38.21 -14.34
N ILE A 299 -9.05 37.51 -15.43
CA ILE A 299 -9.18 36.04 -15.47
C ILE A 299 -7.99 35.47 -16.22
N ASP A 300 -7.03 34.90 -15.51
CA ASP A 300 -5.85 34.25 -16.10
C ASP A 300 -6.15 32.82 -16.55
N ASN A 301 -6.89 32.09 -15.73
CA ASN A 301 -7.33 30.73 -16.02
C ASN A 301 -8.73 30.49 -15.46
N LEU A 302 -9.58 29.88 -16.26
CA LEU A 302 -10.86 29.34 -15.84
C LEU A 302 -11.10 28.06 -16.63
N LYS A 303 -11.10 26.93 -15.92
CA LYS A 303 -11.24 25.61 -16.52
C LYS A 303 -12.27 24.79 -15.76
N LEU A 304 -13.27 24.32 -16.47
CA LEU A 304 -14.27 23.39 -15.98
C LEU A 304 -13.85 21.96 -16.32
N ARG A 305 -14.06 21.04 -15.38
CA ARG A 305 -13.74 19.61 -15.52
C ARG A 305 -14.92 18.76 -15.10
N VAL A 306 -15.17 17.71 -15.87
CA VAL A 306 -16.08 16.63 -15.49
C VAL A 306 -15.44 15.31 -15.84
N SER A 307 -15.54 14.36 -14.93
CA SER A 307 -15.08 13.01 -15.20
C SER A 307 -15.99 11.96 -14.56
N TYR A 308 -16.00 10.81 -15.20
CA TYR A 308 -16.64 9.61 -14.68
C TYR A 308 -15.71 8.43 -14.94
N GLY A 309 -15.52 7.59 -13.93
CA GLY A 309 -14.67 6.41 -14.06
C GLY A 309 -15.05 5.31 -13.09
N ILE A 310 -14.80 4.08 -13.53
CA ILE A 310 -14.97 2.87 -12.70
C ILE A 310 -13.58 2.33 -12.41
N VAL A 311 -13.32 2.01 -11.13
CA VAL A 311 -12.09 1.38 -10.66
C VAL A 311 -12.45 0.06 -9.98
N GLY A 312 -11.69 -0.99 -10.30
CA GLY A 312 -11.78 -2.29 -9.64
C GLY A 312 -10.84 -2.39 -8.43
N ASN A 313 -11.31 -3.03 -7.37
CA ASN A 313 -10.50 -3.35 -6.20
C ASN A 313 -10.51 -4.86 -5.95
N GLN A 314 -9.33 -5.43 -5.68
CA GLN A 314 -9.12 -6.84 -5.32
C GLN A 314 -8.50 -7.02 -3.92
N ASN A 315 -8.21 -5.95 -3.21
CA ASN A 315 -7.41 -6.01 -1.98
C ASN A 315 -8.16 -6.68 -0.80
N GLY A 316 -9.49 -6.75 -0.86
CA GLY A 316 -10.30 -7.45 0.14
C GLY A 316 -10.28 -8.97 0.01
N ILE A 317 -9.67 -9.55 -1.05
CA ILE A 317 -9.63 -10.99 -1.29
C ILE A 317 -8.21 -11.51 -1.03
N GLY A 318 -8.11 -12.56 -0.20
CA GLY A 318 -6.86 -13.30 -0.03
C GLY A 318 -6.48 -14.05 -1.32
N ASN A 319 -5.20 -14.40 -1.44
CA ASN A 319 -4.69 -15.02 -2.67
C ASN A 319 -5.36 -16.36 -3.05
N TYR A 320 -5.93 -17.05 -2.06
CA TYR A 320 -6.49 -18.39 -2.22
C TYR A 320 -7.94 -18.52 -1.71
N THR A 321 -8.60 -17.41 -1.39
CA THR A 321 -9.96 -17.40 -0.81
C THR A 321 -11.01 -18.07 -1.72
N THR A 322 -10.79 -18.09 -3.03
CA THR A 322 -11.68 -18.76 -3.99
C THR A 322 -11.44 -20.28 -4.08
N LEU A 323 -10.41 -20.79 -3.39
CA LEU A 323 -10.07 -22.21 -3.36
C LEU A 323 -10.58 -22.85 -2.06
N GLY A 324 -11.01 -24.08 -2.13
CA GLY A 324 -11.29 -24.89 -0.95
C GLY A 324 -9.99 -25.25 -0.24
N LEU A 325 -9.76 -24.65 0.93
CA LEU A 325 -8.58 -24.89 1.74
C LEU A 325 -8.89 -25.93 2.82
N ALA A 326 -7.85 -26.62 3.29
CA ALA A 326 -7.92 -27.54 4.41
C ALA A 326 -6.90 -27.12 5.48
N ASP A 327 -7.34 -27.23 6.74
CA ASP A 327 -6.51 -27.00 7.90
C ASP A 327 -6.00 -28.33 8.45
N ASN A 328 -4.76 -28.37 8.92
CA ASN A 328 -4.21 -29.52 9.60
C ASN A 328 -4.85 -29.66 10.98
N LYS A 329 -5.23 -30.91 11.34
CA LYS A 329 -5.77 -31.26 12.65
C LYS A 329 -5.09 -32.51 13.16
N GLU A 330 -4.61 -32.46 14.39
CA GLU A 330 -4.14 -33.65 15.09
C GLU A 330 -5.33 -34.36 15.71
N TYR A 331 -5.38 -35.68 15.49
CA TYR A 331 -6.35 -36.58 16.07
C TYR A 331 -5.61 -37.57 16.94
N GLU A 332 -6.15 -37.82 18.13
CA GLU A 332 -5.64 -38.79 19.06
C GLU A 332 -6.43 -40.12 18.89
N PHE A 333 -5.73 -41.15 18.53
CA PHE A 333 -6.27 -42.53 18.47
C PHE A 333 -5.55 -43.39 19.53
N GLY A 334 -6.14 -43.49 20.73
CA GLY A 334 -5.46 -44.04 21.88
C GLY A 334 -4.27 -43.17 22.28
N ASN A 335 -3.06 -43.72 22.28
CA ASN A 335 -1.81 -42.96 22.59
C ASN A 335 -1.04 -42.54 21.35
N VAL A 336 -1.67 -42.52 20.17
CA VAL A 336 -1.02 -42.16 18.91
C VAL A 336 -1.70 -40.93 18.31
N PHE A 337 -0.91 -39.85 18.14
CA PHE A 337 -1.35 -38.67 17.42
C PHE A 337 -1.16 -38.86 15.92
N GLN A 338 -2.23 -38.71 15.17
CA GLN A 338 -2.21 -38.74 13.71
C GLN A 338 -2.63 -37.39 13.13
N MET A 339 -1.90 -36.94 12.13
CA MET A 339 -2.24 -35.74 11.39
C MET A 339 -3.35 -36.03 10.39
N GLY A 340 -4.47 -35.33 10.51
CA GLY A 340 -5.55 -35.33 9.56
C GLY A 340 -5.77 -33.93 8.95
N TYR A 341 -6.77 -33.84 8.08
CA TYR A 341 -7.16 -32.59 7.44
C TYR A 341 -8.65 -32.35 7.66
N LEU A 342 -8.97 -31.10 8.03
CA LEU A 342 -10.35 -30.62 8.07
C LEU A 342 -10.52 -29.53 7.01
N PRO A 343 -11.73 -29.38 6.42
CA PRO A 343 -12.05 -28.18 5.66
C PRO A 343 -11.79 -26.93 6.51
N SER A 344 -11.25 -25.89 5.90
CA SER A 344 -11.10 -24.60 6.58
C SER A 344 -12.46 -24.13 7.11
N LYS A 345 -12.47 -23.37 8.21
CA LYS A 345 -13.71 -22.81 8.77
C LYS A 345 -14.36 -21.79 7.85
N GLU A 346 -13.62 -21.24 6.90
CA GLU A 346 -14.14 -20.33 5.88
C GLU A 346 -14.50 -21.11 4.62
N LEU A 347 -15.78 -21.05 4.24
CA LEU A 347 -16.26 -21.67 2.99
C LEU A 347 -15.71 -20.88 1.80
N SER A 348 -15.08 -21.58 0.86
CA SER A 348 -14.61 -20.98 -0.39
C SER A 348 -15.77 -20.49 -1.26
N ASN A 349 -15.59 -19.33 -1.90
CA ASN A 349 -16.56 -18.80 -2.85
C ASN A 349 -15.89 -18.61 -4.22
N PRO A 350 -16.04 -19.54 -5.17
CA PRO A 350 -15.48 -19.42 -6.50
C PRO A 350 -16.12 -18.32 -7.34
N ASN A 351 -17.28 -17.79 -6.91
CA ASN A 351 -18.04 -16.76 -7.62
C ASN A 351 -17.63 -15.32 -7.23
N LEU A 352 -16.64 -15.17 -6.33
CA LEU A 352 -16.12 -13.85 -5.96
C LEU A 352 -15.67 -13.06 -7.19
N LYS A 353 -16.09 -11.80 -7.24
CA LYS A 353 -15.82 -10.87 -8.34
C LYS A 353 -15.22 -9.56 -7.82
N TRP A 354 -14.76 -8.73 -8.73
CA TRP A 354 -14.18 -7.43 -8.45
C TRP A 354 -15.17 -6.51 -7.73
N GLU A 355 -14.76 -5.95 -6.62
CA GLU A 355 -15.39 -4.76 -6.06
C GLU A 355 -15.21 -3.59 -7.02
N GLN A 356 -16.25 -2.77 -7.24
CA GLN A 356 -16.23 -1.68 -8.19
C GLN A 356 -16.66 -0.37 -7.55
N SER A 357 -15.80 0.66 -7.70
CA SER A 357 -16.10 2.03 -7.31
C SER A 357 -16.29 2.89 -8.55
N ALA A 358 -17.48 3.44 -8.73
CA ALA A 358 -17.82 4.37 -9.79
C ALA A 358 -17.84 5.78 -9.23
N THR A 359 -16.95 6.65 -9.74
CA THR A 359 -16.83 8.03 -9.26
C THR A 359 -17.17 9.01 -10.37
N ALA A 360 -18.09 9.92 -10.09
CA ALA A 360 -18.32 11.15 -10.84
C ALA A 360 -17.62 12.31 -10.12
N ASN A 361 -16.85 13.11 -10.85
CA ASN A 361 -16.15 14.28 -10.32
C ASN A 361 -16.43 15.50 -11.18
N PHE A 362 -16.71 16.65 -10.53
CA PHE A 362 -16.88 17.96 -11.14
C PHE A 362 -15.87 18.92 -10.51
N GLY A 363 -15.10 19.61 -11.33
CA GLY A 363 -14.06 20.50 -10.84
C GLY A 363 -14.03 21.81 -11.58
N VAL A 364 -13.64 22.87 -10.86
CA VAL A 364 -13.36 24.20 -11.37
C VAL A 364 -11.96 24.61 -10.95
N ASP A 365 -11.09 24.81 -11.93
CA ASP A 365 -9.75 25.39 -11.69
C ASP A 365 -9.78 26.84 -12.11
N PHE A 366 -9.33 27.76 -11.27
CA PHE A 366 -9.29 29.17 -11.57
C PHE A 366 -8.01 29.85 -11.14
N SER A 367 -7.67 30.91 -11.87
CA SER A 367 -6.57 31.83 -11.53
C SER A 367 -7.02 33.22 -11.92
N PHE A 368 -6.92 34.17 -10.99
CA PHE A 368 -7.38 35.53 -11.14
C PHE A 368 -6.28 36.55 -10.75
N PHE A 369 -6.39 37.76 -11.31
CA PHE A 369 -5.58 38.93 -10.95
C PHE A 369 -4.07 38.72 -11.15
N ASN A 370 -3.66 38.23 -12.35
CA ASN A 370 -2.28 37.86 -12.67
C ASN A 370 -1.67 36.84 -11.70
N GLY A 371 -2.44 35.78 -11.42
CA GLY A 371 -2.02 34.70 -10.54
C GLY A 371 -2.06 35.01 -9.05
N ARG A 372 -2.62 36.17 -8.65
CA ARG A 372 -2.71 36.53 -7.22
C ARG A 372 -3.68 35.66 -6.45
N LEU A 373 -4.72 35.17 -7.09
CA LEU A 373 -5.67 34.23 -6.48
C LEU A 373 -5.78 33.00 -7.37
N ASN A 374 -5.38 31.86 -6.86
CA ASN A 374 -5.47 30.56 -7.54
C ASN A 374 -6.26 29.59 -6.67
N GLY A 375 -7.07 28.77 -7.28
CA GLY A 375 -7.83 27.77 -6.53
C GLY A 375 -8.39 26.67 -7.39
N THR A 376 -8.83 25.64 -6.67
CA THR A 376 -9.58 24.52 -7.22
C THR A 376 -10.74 24.21 -6.29
N VAL A 377 -11.92 24.02 -6.88
CA VAL A 377 -13.10 23.50 -6.18
C VAL A 377 -13.50 22.21 -6.87
N GLU A 378 -13.64 21.15 -6.10
CA GLU A 378 -14.06 19.84 -6.61
C GLU A 378 -15.24 19.30 -5.80
N TYR A 379 -16.19 18.70 -6.51
CA TYR A 379 -17.25 17.88 -5.93
C TYR A 379 -17.16 16.49 -6.52
N TYR A 380 -17.19 15.49 -5.67
CA TYR A 380 -17.19 14.10 -6.11
C TYR A 380 -18.35 13.31 -5.49
N ASN A 381 -18.77 12.28 -6.22
CA ASN A 381 -19.74 11.30 -5.75
C ASN A 381 -19.28 9.91 -6.20
N THR A 382 -19.02 9.04 -5.25
CA THR A 382 -18.53 7.68 -5.47
C THR A 382 -19.58 6.68 -4.98
N HIS A 383 -19.93 5.73 -5.84
CA HIS A 383 -20.73 4.57 -5.47
C HIS A 383 -19.88 3.32 -5.57
N THR A 384 -19.70 2.63 -4.46
CA THR A 384 -19.01 1.34 -4.42
C THR A 384 -20.04 0.23 -4.30
N LYS A 385 -19.93 -0.76 -5.16
CA LYS A 385 -20.76 -1.97 -5.18
C LYS A 385 -19.91 -3.23 -5.16
N ASP A 386 -20.56 -4.33 -4.86
CA ASP A 386 -19.91 -5.64 -4.79
C ASP A 386 -18.80 -5.67 -3.74
N LEU A 387 -18.94 -4.88 -2.66
CA LEU A 387 -18.02 -4.87 -1.52
C LEU A 387 -17.93 -6.27 -0.93
N LEU A 388 -16.72 -6.66 -0.60
CA LEU A 388 -16.42 -7.95 -0.01
C LEU A 388 -16.77 -7.93 1.48
N VAL A 389 -17.81 -8.67 1.85
CA VAL A 389 -18.29 -8.78 3.22
C VAL A 389 -18.16 -10.23 3.68
N LYS A 390 -17.60 -10.41 4.89
CA LYS A 390 -17.55 -11.73 5.52
C LYS A 390 -18.90 -12.04 6.16
N ARG A 391 -19.65 -12.92 5.52
CA ARG A 391 -20.97 -13.35 5.97
C ARG A 391 -20.83 -14.55 6.92
N SER A 392 -21.51 -14.49 8.07
CA SER A 392 -21.64 -15.63 8.99
C SER A 392 -22.54 -16.70 8.37
N LEU A 393 -22.16 -17.94 8.52
CA LEU A 393 -22.93 -19.11 8.08
C LEU A 393 -23.47 -19.87 9.28
N ASN A 394 -24.54 -20.65 9.05
CA ASN A 394 -25.03 -21.57 10.07
C ASN A 394 -23.98 -22.65 10.32
N ALA A 395 -23.59 -22.83 11.58
CA ALA A 395 -22.56 -23.78 11.99
C ALA A 395 -22.90 -25.26 11.61
N SER A 396 -24.17 -25.57 11.37
CA SER A 396 -24.60 -26.90 10.89
C SER A 396 -24.04 -27.26 9.51
N LEU A 397 -23.58 -26.27 8.75
CA LEU A 397 -22.91 -26.48 7.44
C LEU A 397 -21.45 -26.91 7.57
N GLY A 398 -20.89 -26.95 8.79
CA GLY A 398 -19.48 -27.24 9.02
C GLY A 398 -18.53 -26.06 8.75
N TYR A 399 -19.06 -24.90 8.33
CA TYR A 399 -18.35 -23.67 8.07
C TYR A 399 -18.93 -22.55 8.92
N THR A 400 -18.08 -21.60 9.33
CA THR A 400 -18.53 -20.47 10.16
C THR A 400 -18.76 -19.20 9.36
N THR A 401 -17.99 -19.01 8.29
CA THR A 401 -18.03 -17.79 7.48
C THR A 401 -17.80 -18.07 5.99
N MET A 402 -18.24 -17.13 5.15
CA MET A 402 -17.96 -17.08 3.73
C MET A 402 -17.76 -15.63 3.29
N LEU A 403 -16.77 -15.37 2.45
CA LEU A 403 -16.60 -14.06 1.83
C LEU A 403 -17.54 -13.96 0.63
N ASP A 404 -18.27 -12.83 0.51
CA ASP A 404 -19.25 -12.63 -0.57
C ASP A 404 -19.30 -11.16 -1.03
N ASN A 405 -19.76 -10.90 -2.26
CA ASN A 405 -19.87 -9.58 -2.84
C ASN A 405 -21.27 -8.99 -2.58
N LEU A 406 -21.54 -8.49 -1.41
CA LEU A 406 -22.87 -8.06 -0.97
C LEU A 406 -23.01 -6.57 -0.71
N GLY A 407 -21.96 -5.95 -0.18
CA GLY A 407 -22.00 -4.59 0.35
C GLY A 407 -22.11 -3.51 -0.72
N LYS A 408 -22.71 -2.38 -0.34
CA LYS A 408 -22.74 -1.14 -1.14
C LYS A 408 -22.52 0.05 -0.24
N THR A 409 -21.69 0.99 -0.67
CA THR A 409 -21.46 2.26 0.01
C THR A 409 -21.56 3.42 -0.97
N LYS A 410 -21.81 4.59 -0.43
CA LYS A 410 -21.79 5.87 -1.15
C LYS A 410 -20.90 6.84 -0.39
N SER A 411 -20.06 7.55 -1.12
CA SER A 411 -19.20 8.62 -0.59
C SER A 411 -19.38 9.85 -1.45
N SER A 412 -19.59 11.01 -0.83
CA SER A 412 -19.63 12.30 -1.55
C SER A 412 -18.89 13.35 -0.76
N GLY A 413 -18.23 14.28 -1.43
CA GLY A 413 -17.47 15.31 -0.76
C GLY A 413 -17.17 16.51 -1.65
N ILE A 414 -16.70 17.58 -0.97
CA ILE A 414 -16.24 18.81 -1.59
C ILE A 414 -14.83 19.07 -1.10
N ASP A 415 -13.92 19.31 -2.05
CA ASP A 415 -12.55 19.71 -1.80
C ASP A 415 -12.34 21.12 -2.34
N LEU A 416 -11.77 22.00 -1.52
CA LEU A 416 -11.42 23.37 -1.85
C LEU A 416 -9.93 23.60 -1.56
N SER A 417 -9.20 24.08 -2.55
CA SER A 417 -7.83 24.57 -2.38
C SER A 417 -7.77 26.02 -2.86
N LEU A 418 -7.29 26.91 -2.00
CA LEU A 418 -7.10 28.33 -2.33
C LEU A 418 -5.69 28.76 -1.97
N ASN A 419 -5.05 29.49 -2.88
CA ASN A 419 -3.77 30.15 -2.66
C ASN A 419 -3.87 31.60 -3.14
N GLY A 420 -3.51 32.54 -2.29
CA GLY A 420 -3.62 33.95 -2.63
C GLY A 420 -2.46 34.78 -2.11
N ASP A 421 -1.94 35.68 -2.95
CA ASP A 421 -1.00 36.73 -2.55
C ASP A 421 -1.80 37.84 -1.90
N VAL A 422 -1.92 37.83 -0.58
CA VAL A 422 -2.65 38.82 0.21
C VAL A 422 -1.98 40.19 0.04
N VAL A 423 -0.65 40.20 0.11
CA VAL A 423 0.17 41.38 -0.18
C VAL A 423 1.21 41.01 -1.23
N ARG A 424 1.31 41.80 -2.29
CA ARG A 424 2.33 41.63 -3.33
C ARG A 424 2.88 42.99 -3.75
N THR A 425 4.07 43.27 -3.26
CA THR A 425 4.86 44.47 -3.64
C THR A 425 6.14 44.05 -4.34
N LYS A 426 6.96 44.99 -4.75
CA LYS A 426 8.27 44.70 -5.35
C LYS A 426 9.25 44.03 -4.36
N GLU A 427 9.11 44.36 -3.08
CA GLU A 427 10.06 43.95 -2.03
C GLU A 427 9.48 42.93 -1.07
N PHE A 428 8.16 42.79 -1.02
CA PHE A 428 7.49 41.90 -0.07
C PHE A 428 6.29 41.16 -0.70
N THR A 429 6.24 39.85 -0.52
CA THR A 429 5.10 39.03 -0.92
C THR A 429 4.65 38.20 0.28
N TRP A 430 3.36 38.31 0.61
CA TRP A 430 2.72 37.48 1.60
C TRP A 430 1.65 36.59 0.94
N THR A 431 1.91 35.32 0.87
CA THR A 431 1.00 34.31 0.29
C THR A 431 0.31 33.53 1.40
N LEU A 432 -1.01 33.39 1.31
CA LEU A 432 -1.83 32.57 2.17
C LEU A 432 -2.38 31.38 1.37
N GLY A 433 -2.14 30.16 1.86
CA GLY A 433 -2.71 28.94 1.31
C GLY A 433 -3.66 28.28 2.30
N THR A 434 -4.82 27.81 1.82
CA THR A 434 -5.76 27.04 2.63
C THR A 434 -6.35 25.87 1.83
N ASN A 435 -6.55 24.76 2.50
CA ASN A 435 -7.24 23.59 1.98
C ASN A 435 -8.42 23.26 2.92
N PHE A 436 -9.56 23.01 2.34
CA PHE A 436 -10.75 22.58 3.06
C PHE A 436 -11.31 21.33 2.38
N SER A 437 -11.63 20.30 3.17
CA SER A 437 -12.22 19.05 2.68
C SER A 437 -13.36 18.65 3.60
N MET A 438 -14.50 18.34 3.02
CA MET A 438 -15.66 17.80 3.72
C MET A 438 -16.22 16.63 2.94
N TYR A 439 -16.47 15.52 3.63
CA TYR A 439 -17.05 14.35 2.99
C TYR A 439 -18.09 13.68 3.89
N LYS A 440 -18.98 12.92 3.26
CA LYS A 440 -19.94 12.04 3.90
C LYS A 440 -19.83 10.65 3.27
N ASN A 441 -19.68 9.63 4.12
CA ASN A 441 -19.75 8.22 3.74
C ASN A 441 -21.06 7.64 4.27
N GLU A 442 -21.69 6.78 3.50
CA GLU A 442 -22.94 6.13 3.87
C GLU A 442 -22.87 4.64 3.49
N ILE A 443 -23.28 3.78 4.39
CA ILE A 443 -23.53 2.37 4.10
C ILE A 443 -24.94 2.31 3.48
N VAL A 444 -25.00 1.89 2.22
CA VAL A 444 -26.28 1.75 1.48
C VAL A 444 -26.88 0.36 1.67
N ARG A 445 -26.01 -0.66 1.75
CA ARG A 445 -26.40 -2.06 1.91
C ARG A 445 -25.22 -2.85 2.48
N ILE A 446 -25.50 -3.76 3.39
CA ILE A 446 -24.49 -4.65 4.00
C ILE A 446 -24.55 -6.02 3.32
N ASP A 447 -25.74 -6.64 3.33
CA ASP A 447 -26.02 -7.96 2.74
C ASP A 447 -27.44 -8.01 2.17
N ASP A 448 -27.98 -9.19 1.95
CA ASP A 448 -29.34 -9.40 1.40
C ASP A 448 -30.44 -9.38 2.48
N THR A 449 -30.10 -9.09 3.74
CA THR A 449 -31.08 -9.02 4.83
C THR A 449 -31.91 -7.75 4.70
N LEU A 450 -33.22 -7.91 4.82
CA LEU A 450 -34.17 -6.79 4.79
C LEU A 450 -34.81 -6.61 6.18
N ASP A 451 -35.13 -5.35 6.50
CA ASP A 451 -35.90 -4.98 7.68
C ASP A 451 -37.40 -5.33 7.50
N GLU A 452 -38.22 -5.03 8.53
CA GLU A 452 -39.68 -5.24 8.53
C GLU A 452 -40.40 -4.47 7.41
N ASN A 453 -39.77 -3.42 6.87
CA ASN A 453 -40.29 -2.58 5.78
C ASN A 453 -39.77 -2.98 4.40
N GLY A 454 -39.00 -4.08 4.30
CA GLY A 454 -38.39 -4.53 3.06
C GLY A 454 -37.19 -3.70 2.59
N LYS A 455 -36.57 -2.90 3.47
CA LYS A 455 -35.36 -2.12 3.20
C LYS A 455 -34.12 -2.88 3.70
N PRO A 456 -32.91 -2.58 3.20
CA PRO A 456 -31.67 -3.16 3.72
C PRO A 456 -31.56 -2.98 5.24
N ALA A 457 -31.29 -4.07 5.94
CA ALA A 457 -31.20 -4.09 7.39
C ALA A 457 -29.82 -3.67 7.90
N SER A 458 -29.76 -2.92 9.01
CA SER A 458 -28.55 -2.59 9.75
C SER A 458 -28.10 -3.80 10.58
N GLN A 459 -26.79 -3.96 10.75
CA GLN A 459 -26.19 -4.98 11.63
C GLN A 459 -25.60 -4.30 12.87
N VAL A 460 -26.49 -3.85 13.75
CA VAL A 460 -26.16 -3.03 14.93
C VAL A 460 -25.17 -3.72 15.88
N ALA A 461 -25.23 -5.04 16.03
CA ALA A 461 -24.30 -5.81 16.85
C ALA A 461 -22.84 -5.74 16.34
N GLN A 462 -22.65 -5.42 15.07
CA GLN A 462 -21.33 -5.25 14.42
C GLN A 462 -20.98 -3.77 14.22
N GLY A 463 -21.83 -2.85 14.66
CA GLY A 463 -21.66 -1.41 14.49
C GLY A 463 -21.89 -0.92 13.06
N TRP A 464 -22.58 -1.69 12.21
CA TRP A 464 -22.85 -1.31 10.82
C TRP A 464 -24.29 -0.83 10.68
N ILE A 465 -24.44 0.47 10.47
CA ILE A 465 -25.75 1.15 10.42
C ILE A 465 -25.96 1.69 8.99
N ILE A 466 -27.11 1.35 8.39
CA ILE A 466 -27.48 1.86 7.07
C ILE A 466 -27.77 3.36 7.16
N GLY A 467 -27.15 4.15 6.26
CA GLY A 467 -27.30 5.60 6.18
C GLY A 467 -26.26 6.39 7.00
N GLU A 468 -25.38 5.72 7.71
CA GLU A 468 -24.28 6.31 8.46
C GLU A 468 -22.91 6.01 7.81
#